data_43e875f42faac8d7e6780f1161678a72
#
_entry.id   43e875f42faac8d7e6780f1161678a72
#
_cell.length_a   1.000
_cell.length_b   1.000
_cell.length_c   1.000
_cell.angle_alpha   90.00
_cell.angle_beta   90.00
_cell.angle_gamma   90.00
#
_symmetry.space_group_name_H-M   'P 1'
#
loop_
_entity.id
_entity.type
_entity.pdbx_description
1 polymer ?
#
loop_
_entity_poly.entity_id
_entity_poly.type
_entity_poly.pdbx_seq_one_letter_code
_entity_poly.pdbx_strand_id
1 'polypeptide(L)'
;VQNSYAQNLSDTEGWSSIEVGLNISNKLSFSASEHLRYRNNISTMSSYFTQLETSYEIFKDFNLGGGVRFIRKNDDVGNIQGLETHFRYQFEINYKHNLKMLTLFYRLRYQHKNELGLLEVEDNIPNEYMRFRAGLGYKFKDSGLGLKLKGELFNQIQKENIENGFNRYRLTFESYKKFKNFGKVSLFYGFQKNFNRIELKQKSILGIKYKYSFDLY
;
A
#
# COMPACT_ATOMS: atom_id res chain seq x y z
N VAL A 1 38.86 -0.78 16.94
CA VAL A 1 37.76 -0.28 16.11
C VAL A 1 36.88 -1.50 15.78
N GLN A 2 35.79 -1.71 16.55
CA GLN A 2 34.80 -2.75 16.23
C GLN A 2 33.95 -2.23 15.07
N ASN A 3 34.11 -2.83 13.89
CA ASN A 3 33.18 -2.65 12.78
C ASN A 3 31.87 -3.37 13.15
N SER A 4 30.91 -2.62 13.68
CA SER A 4 29.55 -3.08 13.84
C SER A 4 28.93 -3.21 12.43
N TYR A 5 28.93 -4.41 11.89
CA TYR A 5 28.16 -4.71 10.69
C TYR A 5 26.67 -4.57 11.04
N ALA A 6 26.02 -3.57 10.48
CA ALA A 6 24.57 -3.43 10.57
C ALA A 6 23.96 -4.72 10.00
N GLN A 7 23.33 -5.53 10.85
CA GLN A 7 22.65 -6.75 10.40
C GLN A 7 21.52 -6.34 9.45
N ASN A 8 21.62 -6.77 8.21
CA ASN A 8 20.51 -6.64 7.25
C ASN A 8 19.37 -7.55 7.71
N LEU A 9 18.42 -7.00 8.46
CA LEU A 9 17.23 -7.72 8.87
C LEU A 9 16.36 -7.96 7.63
N SER A 10 16.33 -9.19 7.14
CA SER A 10 15.47 -9.62 6.03
C SER A 10 14.28 -10.39 6.56
N ASP A 11 13.09 -10.11 6.03
CA ASP A 11 11.85 -10.81 6.39
C ASP A 11 11.03 -11.13 5.13
N THR A 12 10.27 -12.23 5.19
CA THR A 12 9.27 -12.55 4.17
C THR A 12 7.89 -12.33 4.75
N GLU A 13 7.15 -11.38 4.16
CA GLU A 13 5.79 -11.03 4.56
C GLU A 13 4.75 -11.64 3.60
N GLY A 14 3.63 -12.09 4.16
CA GLY A 14 2.44 -12.51 3.42
C GLY A 14 1.35 -11.45 3.47
N TRP A 15 0.83 -10.99 2.32
CA TRP A 15 -0.23 -9.98 2.25
C TRP A 15 -1.43 -10.51 1.47
N SER A 16 -2.61 -10.48 2.09
CA SER A 16 -3.85 -10.81 1.42
C SER A 16 -4.86 -9.67 1.52
N SER A 17 -5.73 -9.56 0.52
CA SER A 17 -6.82 -8.58 0.58
C SER A 17 -8.00 -8.98 -0.28
N ILE A 18 -9.18 -8.58 0.20
CA ILE A 18 -10.45 -8.63 -0.53
C ILE A 18 -10.96 -7.19 -0.65
N GLU A 19 -11.35 -6.80 -1.84
CA GLU A 19 -11.87 -5.45 -2.14
C GLU A 19 -13.20 -5.56 -2.88
N VAL A 20 -14.18 -4.81 -2.40
CA VAL A 20 -15.47 -4.58 -3.07
C VAL A 20 -15.52 -3.13 -3.51
N GLY A 21 -15.73 -2.91 -4.81
CA GLY A 21 -15.86 -1.60 -5.43
C GLY A 21 -17.29 -1.32 -5.85
N LEU A 22 -17.69 -0.07 -5.79
CA LEU A 22 -18.99 0.45 -6.21
C LEU A 22 -18.76 1.66 -7.12
N ASN A 23 -19.08 1.52 -8.39
CA ASN A 23 -19.06 2.61 -9.36
C ASN A 23 -20.44 3.27 -9.37
N ILE A 24 -20.56 4.48 -8.78
CA ILE A 24 -21.83 5.23 -8.70
C ILE A 24 -22.11 5.95 -10.02
N SER A 25 -21.06 6.38 -10.70
CA SER A 25 -21.13 6.97 -12.03
C SER A 25 -19.86 6.68 -12.81
N ASN A 26 -19.80 7.11 -14.07
CA ASN A 26 -18.58 7.03 -14.90
C ASN A 26 -17.36 7.74 -14.28
N LYS A 27 -17.59 8.65 -13.32
CA LYS A 27 -16.53 9.46 -12.69
C LYS A 27 -16.28 9.14 -11.22
N LEU A 28 -17.31 8.67 -10.49
CA LEU A 28 -17.24 8.51 -9.04
C LEU A 28 -17.28 7.03 -8.66
N SER A 29 -16.31 6.59 -7.91
CA SER A 29 -16.26 5.24 -7.36
C SER A 29 -15.90 5.24 -5.87
N PHE A 30 -16.45 4.25 -5.16
CA PHE A 30 -16.10 3.92 -3.78
C PHE A 30 -15.56 2.50 -3.72
N SER A 31 -14.77 2.21 -2.71
CA SER A 31 -14.38 0.83 -2.41
C SER A 31 -14.18 0.63 -0.91
N ALA A 32 -14.50 -0.59 -0.47
CA ALA A 32 -14.18 -1.10 0.85
C ALA A 32 -13.28 -2.31 0.69
N SER A 33 -12.27 -2.44 1.53
CA SER A 33 -11.35 -3.57 1.46
C SER A 33 -10.86 -4.00 2.83
N GLU A 34 -10.74 -5.33 3.02
CA GLU A 34 -10.14 -5.97 4.16
C GLU A 34 -8.76 -6.50 3.80
N HIS A 35 -7.83 -6.34 4.72
CA HIS A 35 -6.44 -6.71 4.50
C HIS A 35 -5.89 -7.48 5.70
N LEU A 36 -5.14 -8.55 5.42
CA LEU A 36 -4.34 -9.28 6.38
C LEU A 36 -2.88 -9.24 5.98
N ARG A 37 -2.02 -9.09 6.97
CA ARG A 37 -0.56 -9.12 6.79
C ARG A 37 0.08 -10.02 7.83
N TYR A 38 1.02 -10.81 7.36
CA TYR A 38 1.86 -11.69 8.15
C TYR A 38 3.31 -11.26 8.02
N ARG A 39 4.10 -11.45 9.08
CA ARG A 39 5.55 -11.22 9.18
C ARG A 39 6.25 -12.48 9.68
N ASN A 40 7.55 -12.39 9.92
CA ASN A 40 8.36 -13.48 10.45
C ASN A 40 8.24 -14.74 9.57
N ASN A 41 8.59 -14.63 8.28
CA ASN A 41 8.43 -15.69 7.28
C ASN A 41 7.00 -16.22 7.20
N ILE A 42 6.02 -15.30 7.22
CA ILE A 42 4.57 -15.57 7.09
C ILE A 42 3.99 -16.34 8.30
N SER A 43 4.71 -16.45 9.41
CA SER A 43 4.29 -17.22 10.58
C SER A 43 3.42 -16.43 11.56
N THR A 44 3.60 -15.11 11.65
CA THR A 44 2.96 -14.28 12.66
C THR A 44 2.09 -13.21 12.02
N MET A 45 0.85 -13.07 12.47
CA MET A 45 -0.02 -11.98 12.02
C MET A 45 0.56 -10.64 12.49
N SER A 46 0.89 -9.79 11.52
CA SER A 46 1.44 -8.45 11.77
C SER A 46 0.36 -7.41 11.95
N SER A 47 -0.67 -7.45 11.10
CA SER A 47 -1.78 -6.50 11.17
C SER A 47 -2.96 -6.96 10.32
N TYR A 48 -4.15 -6.51 10.70
CA TYR A 48 -5.31 -6.52 9.83
C TYR A 48 -5.95 -5.13 9.79
N PHE A 49 -6.61 -4.79 8.70
CA PHE A 49 -7.20 -3.47 8.58
C PHE A 49 -8.29 -3.40 7.51
N THR A 50 -9.29 -2.58 7.85
CA THR A 50 -10.34 -2.12 6.94
C THR A 50 -9.90 -0.83 6.28
N GLN A 51 -10.09 -0.70 4.97
CA GLN A 51 -9.84 0.51 4.21
C GLN A 51 -11.05 0.88 3.39
N LEU A 52 -11.44 2.16 3.47
CA LEU A 52 -12.46 2.79 2.63
C LEU A 52 -11.76 3.81 1.74
N GLU A 53 -12.06 3.77 0.46
CA GLU A 53 -11.49 4.70 -0.52
C GLU A 53 -12.58 5.26 -1.43
N THR A 54 -12.39 6.47 -1.90
CA THR A 54 -13.17 7.11 -2.96
C THR A 54 -12.24 7.60 -4.05
N SER A 55 -12.73 7.62 -5.28
CA SER A 55 -11.98 8.17 -6.42
C SER A 55 -12.93 8.90 -7.35
N TYR A 56 -12.52 10.09 -7.78
CA TYR A 56 -13.26 10.94 -8.70
C TYR A 56 -12.40 11.25 -9.93
N GLU A 57 -12.90 10.93 -11.12
CA GLU A 57 -12.25 11.25 -12.41
C GLU A 57 -12.59 12.69 -12.80
N ILE A 58 -11.60 13.59 -12.72
CA ILE A 58 -11.74 15.00 -13.10
C ILE A 58 -11.79 15.12 -14.62
N PHE A 59 -10.85 14.51 -15.27
CA PHE A 59 -10.79 14.35 -16.72
C PHE A 59 -10.20 12.98 -17.06
N LYS A 60 -10.31 12.58 -18.31
CA LYS A 60 -9.91 11.25 -18.77
C LYS A 60 -8.53 10.82 -18.25
N ASP A 61 -8.52 9.67 -17.58
CA ASP A 61 -7.31 9.04 -17.02
C ASP A 61 -6.64 9.81 -15.84
N PHE A 62 -7.23 10.94 -15.39
CA PHE A 62 -6.75 11.70 -14.24
C PHE A 62 -7.78 11.68 -13.11
N ASN A 63 -7.37 11.11 -11.96
CA ASN A 63 -8.25 10.88 -10.83
C ASN A 63 -7.68 11.50 -9.55
N LEU A 64 -8.57 12.14 -8.77
CA LEU A 64 -8.32 12.42 -7.36
C LEU A 64 -8.92 11.31 -6.51
N GLY A 65 -8.23 10.96 -5.45
CA GLY A 65 -8.69 9.94 -4.51
C GLY A 65 -8.46 10.36 -3.07
N GLY A 66 -9.27 9.79 -2.20
CA GLY A 66 -9.13 9.90 -0.77
C GLY A 66 -9.47 8.58 -0.10
N GLY A 67 -9.02 8.39 1.12
CA GLY A 67 -9.38 7.19 1.85
C GLY A 67 -8.94 7.20 3.29
N VAL A 68 -9.60 6.35 4.06
CA VAL A 68 -9.32 6.12 5.47
C VAL A 68 -9.02 4.66 5.72
N ARG A 69 -8.25 4.38 6.76
CA ARG A 69 -7.89 3.03 7.15
C ARG A 69 -7.87 2.91 8.66
N PHE A 70 -8.58 1.90 9.17
CA PHE A 70 -8.54 1.46 10.55
C PHE A 70 -7.66 0.23 10.65
N ILE A 71 -6.61 0.30 11.45
CA ILE A 71 -5.55 -0.71 11.50
C ILE A 71 -5.49 -1.27 12.92
N ARG A 72 -5.53 -2.59 13.03
CA ARG A 72 -5.11 -3.34 14.20
C ARG A 72 -3.75 -3.94 13.92
N LYS A 73 -2.74 -3.48 14.63
CA LYS A 73 -1.36 -3.93 14.49
C LYS A 73 -1.00 -4.76 15.71
N ASN A 74 -0.41 -5.92 15.50
CA ASN A 74 0.16 -6.71 16.58
C ASN A 74 1.53 -6.15 16.95
N ASP A 75 1.65 -5.63 18.17
CA ASP A 75 2.91 -5.27 18.78
C ASP A 75 3.37 -6.38 19.72
N ASP A 76 4.52 -6.97 19.40
CA ASP A 76 5.18 -8.02 20.17
C ASP A 76 6.57 -7.57 20.65
N VAL A 77 6.82 -6.25 20.67
CA VAL A 77 8.09 -5.64 21.05
C VAL A 77 7.92 -4.78 22.29
N GLY A 78 8.81 -4.93 23.27
CA GLY A 78 8.81 -4.12 24.48
C GLY A 78 8.01 -4.74 25.64
N ASN A 79 7.85 -3.95 26.71
CA ASN A 79 7.21 -4.41 27.95
C ASN A 79 5.68 -4.44 27.90
N ILE A 80 5.08 -3.66 27.01
CA ILE A 80 3.63 -3.62 26.78
C ILE A 80 3.39 -4.17 25.39
N GLN A 81 2.84 -5.38 25.34
CA GLN A 81 2.52 -6.09 24.09
C GLN A 81 1.01 -6.19 23.91
N GLY A 82 0.56 -6.20 22.67
CA GLY A 82 -0.85 -6.34 22.36
C GLY A 82 -1.25 -5.79 21.00
N LEU A 83 -2.54 -5.52 20.83
CA LEU A 83 -3.11 -4.98 19.61
C LEU A 83 -3.20 -3.45 19.68
N GLU A 84 -2.30 -2.77 18.99
CA GLU A 84 -2.38 -1.33 18.78
C GLU A 84 -3.45 -0.99 17.74
N THR A 85 -4.17 0.09 17.97
CA THR A 85 -5.14 0.63 17.02
C THR A 85 -4.58 1.87 16.37
N HIS A 86 -4.52 1.89 15.04
CA HIS A 86 -4.09 3.07 14.30
C HIS A 86 -5.17 3.53 13.33
N PHE A 87 -5.26 4.83 13.17
CA PHE A 87 -6.04 5.47 12.12
C PHE A 87 -5.10 6.07 11.07
N ARG A 88 -5.46 5.92 9.80
CA ARG A 88 -4.72 6.54 8.69
C ARG A 88 -5.70 7.16 7.71
N TYR A 89 -5.45 8.39 7.31
CA TYR A 89 -6.08 8.97 6.13
C TYR A 89 -5.06 9.23 5.03
N GLN A 90 -5.55 9.35 3.82
CA GLN A 90 -4.71 9.57 2.64
C GLN A 90 -5.46 10.33 1.57
N PHE A 91 -4.70 11.13 0.81
CA PHE A 91 -5.13 11.77 -0.41
C PHE A 91 -4.21 11.38 -1.54
N GLU A 92 -4.75 11.23 -2.75
CA GLU A 92 -3.93 10.81 -3.87
C GLU A 92 -4.37 11.43 -5.20
N ILE A 93 -3.38 11.63 -6.05
CA ILE A 93 -3.53 12.00 -7.44
C ILE A 93 -3.05 10.82 -8.26
N ASN A 94 -3.86 10.35 -9.18
CA ASN A 94 -3.53 9.24 -10.08
C ASN A 94 -3.66 9.71 -11.52
N TYR A 95 -2.66 9.36 -12.33
CA TYR A 95 -2.70 9.57 -13.77
C TYR A 95 -2.34 8.28 -14.50
N LYS A 96 -3.04 7.99 -15.59
CA LYS A 96 -2.76 6.87 -16.48
C LYS A 96 -2.52 7.36 -17.88
N HIS A 97 -1.57 6.78 -18.56
CA HIS A 97 -1.32 7.01 -19.98
C HIS A 97 -1.44 5.68 -20.71
N ASN A 98 -2.49 5.54 -21.51
CA ASN A 98 -2.81 4.30 -22.19
C ASN A 98 -2.20 4.29 -23.59
N LEU A 99 -1.30 3.31 -23.86
CA LEU A 99 -0.60 3.09 -25.12
C LEU A 99 -0.95 1.71 -25.68
N LYS A 100 -2.12 1.58 -26.32
CA LYS A 100 -2.63 0.31 -26.84
C LYS A 100 -2.66 -0.78 -25.74
N MET A 101 -1.73 -1.74 -25.79
CA MET A 101 -1.59 -2.85 -24.82
C MET A 101 -0.83 -2.46 -23.55
N LEU A 102 -0.09 -1.37 -23.59
CA LEU A 102 0.70 -0.83 -22.48
C LEU A 102 -0.07 0.26 -21.76
N THR A 103 0.11 0.37 -20.46
CA THR A 103 -0.42 1.45 -19.64
C THR A 103 0.70 1.92 -18.70
N LEU A 104 1.10 3.17 -18.83
CA LEU A 104 1.91 3.85 -17.83
C LEU A 104 0.97 4.41 -16.76
N PHE A 105 1.35 4.31 -15.50
CA PHE A 105 0.55 4.89 -14.45
C PHE A 105 1.44 5.51 -13.38
N TYR A 106 0.95 6.62 -12.84
CA TYR A 106 1.63 7.44 -11.86
C TYR A 106 0.68 7.69 -10.70
N ARG A 107 1.23 7.78 -9.49
CA ARG A 107 0.48 8.16 -8.30
C ARG A 107 1.35 9.00 -7.38
N LEU A 108 0.82 10.13 -6.96
CA LEU A 108 1.28 10.88 -5.81
C LEU A 108 0.30 10.64 -4.67
N ARG A 109 0.77 10.29 -3.48
CA ARG A 109 -0.07 10.07 -2.31
C ARG A 109 0.54 10.75 -1.09
N TYR A 110 -0.24 11.60 -0.43
CA TYR A 110 -0.02 11.99 0.95
C TYR A 110 -0.71 11.01 1.87
N GLN A 111 -0.08 10.61 2.95
CA GLN A 111 -0.68 9.81 4.00
C GLN A 111 -0.22 10.28 5.37
N HIS A 112 -1.16 10.27 6.30
CA HIS A 112 -0.95 10.54 7.71
C HIS A 112 -1.48 9.34 8.51
N LYS A 113 -0.68 8.83 9.44
CA LYS A 113 -1.04 7.72 10.31
C LYS A 113 -0.69 8.05 11.75
N ASN A 114 -1.65 7.93 12.65
CA ASN A 114 -1.48 8.07 14.10
C ASN A 114 -2.00 6.82 14.82
N GLU A 115 -1.54 6.63 16.03
CA GLU A 115 -2.06 5.65 16.95
C GLU A 115 -3.25 6.23 17.71
N LEU A 116 -4.30 5.43 17.92
CA LEU A 116 -5.48 5.83 18.68
C LEU A 116 -5.36 5.33 20.12
N GLY A 117 -5.80 6.17 21.06
CA GLY A 117 -5.81 5.82 22.49
C GLY A 117 -4.59 6.28 23.26
N LEU A 118 -3.59 6.87 22.59
CA LEU A 118 -2.50 7.60 23.25
C LEU A 118 -2.83 9.09 23.31
N LEU A 119 -2.52 9.73 24.44
CA LEU A 119 -2.60 11.18 24.56
C LEU A 119 -1.47 11.82 23.75
N GLU A 120 -1.69 13.00 23.18
CA GLU A 120 -0.68 13.74 22.39
C GLU A 120 0.62 14.02 23.16
N VAL A 121 0.58 13.94 24.49
CA VAL A 121 1.72 14.20 25.39
C VAL A 121 2.67 12.98 25.49
N GLU A 122 2.27 11.79 25.06
CA GLU A 122 3.02 10.54 25.21
C GLU A 122 3.61 10.06 23.88
N ASP A 123 4.50 10.83 23.26
CA ASP A 123 5.28 10.41 22.05
C ASP A 123 4.45 9.86 20.87
N ASN A 124 3.16 10.20 20.80
CA ASN A 124 2.33 9.82 19.65
C ASN A 124 2.66 10.68 18.43
N ILE A 125 3.87 10.52 17.91
CA ILE A 125 4.32 11.25 16.75
C ILE A 125 3.68 10.66 15.48
N PRO A 126 2.83 11.43 14.74
CA PRO A 126 2.19 10.93 13.53
C PRO A 126 3.21 10.54 12.47
N ASN A 127 2.97 9.43 11.79
CA ASN A 127 3.78 9.00 10.66
C ASN A 127 3.24 9.60 9.35
N GLU A 128 3.94 10.61 8.82
CA GLU A 128 3.57 11.29 7.59
C GLU A 128 4.48 10.93 6.43
N TYR A 129 3.88 10.67 5.28
CA TYR A 129 4.60 10.31 4.07
C TYR A 129 4.01 10.94 2.81
N MET A 130 4.89 11.47 1.97
CA MET A 130 4.63 11.61 0.54
C MET A 130 5.13 10.36 -0.17
N ARG A 131 4.30 9.78 -1.05
CA ARG A 131 4.63 8.54 -1.75
C ARG A 131 4.47 8.74 -3.25
N PHE A 132 5.54 8.48 -3.97
CA PHE A 132 5.61 8.59 -5.41
C PHE A 132 5.63 7.20 -6.02
N ARG A 133 4.69 6.88 -6.89
CA ARG A 133 4.64 5.60 -7.58
C ARG A 133 4.60 5.83 -9.08
N ALA A 134 5.43 5.08 -9.80
CA ALA A 134 5.33 4.92 -11.24
C ALA A 134 5.24 3.43 -11.58
N GLY A 135 4.67 3.11 -12.73
CA GLY A 135 4.60 1.73 -13.15
C GLY A 135 4.15 1.55 -14.58
N LEU A 136 4.36 0.33 -15.06
CA LEU A 136 4.03 -0.15 -16.38
C LEU A 136 3.07 -1.33 -16.24
N GLY A 137 1.96 -1.31 -16.97
CA GLY A 137 1.03 -2.42 -17.10
C GLY A 137 0.99 -2.92 -18.54
N TYR A 138 0.89 -4.23 -18.71
CA TYR A 138 0.63 -4.89 -19.98
C TYR A 138 -0.63 -5.73 -19.89
N LYS A 139 -1.51 -5.61 -20.88
CA LYS A 139 -2.73 -6.42 -20.98
C LYS A 139 -2.63 -7.36 -22.16
N PHE A 140 -2.79 -8.66 -21.89
CA PHE A 140 -2.88 -9.65 -22.97
C PHE A 140 -4.26 -9.57 -23.59
N LYS A 141 -4.28 -9.47 -24.92
CA LYS A 141 -5.54 -9.41 -25.69
C LYS A 141 -6.38 -10.64 -25.42
N ASP A 142 -7.69 -10.45 -25.27
CA ASP A 142 -8.75 -11.49 -25.18
C ASP A 142 -8.58 -12.53 -24.04
N SER A 143 -7.53 -12.45 -23.24
CA SER A 143 -7.25 -13.43 -22.18
C SER A 143 -7.75 -13.04 -20.79
N GLY A 144 -8.02 -11.75 -20.57
CA GLY A 144 -8.26 -11.19 -19.24
C GLY A 144 -7.03 -11.17 -18.34
N LEU A 145 -5.88 -11.66 -18.83
CA LEU A 145 -4.60 -11.64 -18.13
C LEU A 145 -3.91 -10.28 -18.27
N GLY A 146 -3.11 -9.93 -17.27
CA GLY A 146 -2.23 -8.78 -17.35
C GLY A 146 -1.13 -8.81 -16.31
N LEU A 147 -0.08 -8.08 -16.63
CA LEU A 147 1.10 -7.92 -15.78
C LEU A 147 1.25 -6.46 -15.40
N LYS A 148 1.85 -6.19 -14.23
CA LYS A 148 2.21 -4.84 -13.80
C LYS A 148 3.55 -4.88 -13.09
N LEU A 149 4.40 -3.92 -13.45
CA LEU A 149 5.61 -3.60 -12.72
C LEU A 149 5.45 -2.21 -12.10
N LYS A 150 5.77 -2.06 -10.82
CA LYS A 150 5.59 -0.82 -10.06
C LYS A 150 6.83 -0.52 -9.24
N GLY A 151 7.28 0.73 -9.31
CA GLY A 151 8.26 1.30 -8.39
C GLY A 151 7.59 2.35 -7.50
N GLU A 152 7.90 2.37 -6.22
CA GLU A 152 7.36 3.34 -5.26
C GLU A 152 8.46 3.84 -4.33
N LEU A 153 8.55 5.17 -4.18
CA LEU A 153 9.43 5.85 -3.25
C LEU A 153 8.62 6.45 -2.11
N PHE A 154 9.17 6.39 -0.92
CA PHE A 154 8.56 6.93 0.29
C PHE A 154 9.44 8.05 0.82
N ASN A 155 8.86 9.23 0.93
CA ASN A 155 9.46 10.42 1.52
C ASN A 155 8.75 10.72 2.85
N GLN A 156 9.46 10.63 3.94
CA GLN A 156 8.94 10.99 5.28
C GLN A 156 9.04 12.49 5.47
N ILE A 157 7.97 13.13 5.96
CA ILE A 157 7.85 14.59 6.10
C ILE A 157 7.51 15.04 7.52
N GLN A 158 7.96 14.32 8.51
CA GLN A 158 7.67 14.57 9.91
C GLN A 158 8.49 15.74 10.45
N LYS A 159 7.86 16.68 11.19
CA LYS A 159 8.46 17.97 11.57
C LYS A 159 9.65 17.86 12.53
N GLU A 160 9.74 16.82 13.33
CA GLU A 160 10.71 16.72 14.45
C GLU A 160 11.65 15.53 14.34
N ASN A 161 11.75 14.88 13.20
CA ASN A 161 12.52 13.65 13.09
C ASN A 161 13.75 13.81 12.21
N ILE A 162 14.90 13.39 12.73
CA ILE A 162 16.19 13.33 12.03
C ILE A 162 16.14 12.47 10.75
N GLU A 163 15.15 11.58 10.64
CA GLU A 163 14.99 10.64 9.52
C GLU A 163 14.09 11.14 8.38
N ASN A 164 13.84 12.44 8.26
CA ASN A 164 13.07 13.02 7.16
C ASN A 164 13.72 12.80 5.79
N GLY A 165 12.91 12.80 4.75
CA GLY A 165 13.36 12.61 3.38
C GLY A 165 13.04 11.23 2.81
N PHE A 166 13.66 10.91 1.69
CA PHE A 166 13.50 9.60 1.05
C PHE A 166 14.22 8.53 1.85
N ASN A 167 13.45 7.57 2.36
CA ASN A 167 13.97 6.56 3.27
C ASN A 167 13.56 5.11 2.94
N ARG A 168 12.77 4.91 1.89
CA ARG A 168 12.27 3.59 1.51
C ARG A 168 11.89 3.53 0.05
N TYR A 169 12.17 2.41 -0.58
CA TYR A 169 11.59 2.09 -1.89
C TYR A 169 10.92 0.73 -1.87
N ARG A 170 10.00 0.54 -2.82
CA ARG A 170 9.34 -0.76 -3.07
C ARG A 170 9.23 -1.00 -4.56
N LEU A 171 9.67 -2.17 -4.99
CA LEU A 171 9.41 -2.71 -6.33
C LEU A 171 8.31 -3.76 -6.19
N THR A 172 7.39 -3.81 -7.14
CA THR A 172 6.30 -4.80 -7.11
C THR A 172 6.05 -5.31 -8.52
N PHE A 173 6.10 -6.61 -8.68
CA PHE A 173 5.62 -7.31 -9.86
C PHE A 173 4.25 -7.94 -9.52
N GLU A 174 3.25 -7.73 -10.37
CA GLU A 174 1.89 -8.23 -10.18
C GLU A 174 1.41 -8.91 -11.47
N SER A 175 0.92 -10.12 -11.36
CA SER A 175 0.13 -10.81 -12.39
C SER A 175 -1.32 -10.81 -11.95
N TYR A 176 -2.25 -10.63 -12.88
CA TYR A 176 -3.66 -10.70 -12.57
C TYR A 176 -4.46 -11.37 -13.67
N LYS A 177 -5.58 -11.98 -13.27
CA LYS A 177 -6.64 -12.49 -14.17
C LYS A 177 -7.95 -11.78 -13.84
N LYS A 178 -8.58 -11.18 -14.86
CA LYS A 178 -9.93 -10.64 -14.76
C LYS A 178 -10.90 -11.70 -15.33
N PHE A 179 -11.87 -12.09 -14.53
CA PHE A 179 -12.96 -12.99 -14.90
C PHE A 179 -14.20 -12.16 -15.19
N LYS A 180 -14.98 -12.57 -16.18
CA LYS A 180 -16.15 -11.80 -16.64
C LYS A 180 -17.17 -11.54 -15.51
N ASN A 181 -17.47 -12.58 -14.70
CA ASN A 181 -18.52 -12.52 -13.67
C ASN A 181 -17.98 -12.60 -12.23
N PHE A 182 -16.68 -12.90 -12.05
CA PHE A 182 -16.09 -13.17 -10.73
C PHE A 182 -15.03 -12.16 -10.31
N GLY A 183 -14.97 -10.99 -10.98
CA GLY A 183 -14.03 -9.95 -10.61
C GLY A 183 -12.58 -10.25 -11.04
N LYS A 184 -11.63 -9.84 -10.24
CA LYS A 184 -10.19 -9.90 -10.55
C LYS A 184 -9.41 -10.52 -9.40
N VAL A 185 -8.62 -11.55 -9.71
CA VAL A 185 -7.61 -12.12 -8.82
C VAL A 185 -6.23 -11.62 -9.25
N SER A 186 -5.40 -11.24 -8.31
CA SER A 186 -4.01 -10.82 -8.54
C SER A 186 -3.07 -11.53 -7.58
N LEU A 187 -1.95 -12.00 -8.11
CA LEU A 187 -0.80 -12.45 -7.34
C LEU A 187 0.32 -11.43 -7.51
N PHE A 188 1.06 -11.14 -6.46
CA PHE A 188 2.17 -10.21 -6.57
C PHE A 188 3.36 -10.61 -5.69
N TYR A 189 4.53 -10.24 -6.19
CA TYR A 189 5.77 -10.22 -5.43
C TYR A 189 6.22 -8.78 -5.25
N GLY A 190 6.61 -8.42 -4.04
CA GLY A 190 7.14 -7.11 -3.70
C GLY A 190 8.51 -7.25 -3.04
N PHE A 191 9.43 -6.38 -3.42
CA PHE A 191 10.68 -6.18 -2.69
C PHE A 191 10.69 -4.78 -2.13
N GLN A 192 10.90 -4.64 -0.82
CA GLN A 192 10.97 -3.36 -0.13
C GLN A 192 12.27 -3.27 0.66
N LYS A 193 12.94 -2.13 0.56
CA LYS A 193 14.15 -1.85 1.32
C LYS A 193 14.11 -0.44 1.88
N ASN A 194 14.54 -0.31 3.13
CA ASN A 194 14.82 0.98 3.75
C ASN A 194 16.23 1.42 3.36
N PHE A 195 16.43 2.71 3.22
CA PHE A 195 17.72 3.36 3.03
C PHE A 195 17.70 4.69 3.79
N ASN A 196 18.84 5.30 4.00
CA ASN A 196 18.98 6.53 4.80
C ASN A 196 18.33 6.40 6.20
N ARG A 197 18.53 5.24 6.83
CA ARG A 197 18.07 4.93 8.18
C ARG A 197 19.14 4.16 8.94
N ILE A 198 19.11 4.27 10.27
CA ILE A 198 20.01 3.54 11.17
C ILE A 198 19.83 2.03 10.98
N GLU A 199 18.59 1.56 10.86
CA GLU A 199 18.28 0.16 10.61
C GLU A 199 17.91 -0.10 9.15
N LEU A 200 18.73 -0.86 8.47
CA LEU A 200 18.50 -1.28 7.09
C LEU A 200 17.60 -2.54 7.08
N LYS A 201 16.29 -2.33 7.07
CA LYS A 201 15.31 -3.42 6.95
C LYS A 201 14.97 -3.65 5.49
N GLN A 202 15.02 -4.92 5.06
CA GLN A 202 14.51 -5.33 3.76
C GLN A 202 13.41 -6.38 3.92
N LYS A 203 12.48 -6.42 2.98
CA LYS A 203 11.32 -7.32 3.01
C LYS A 203 11.03 -7.86 1.62
N SER A 204 10.84 -9.17 1.54
CA SER A 204 10.17 -9.84 0.43
C SER A 204 8.69 -9.96 0.77
N ILE A 205 7.80 -9.64 -0.16
CA ILE A 205 6.37 -9.62 0.06
C ILE A 205 5.71 -10.51 -0.97
N LEU A 206 5.07 -11.57 -0.52
CA LEU A 206 4.20 -12.41 -1.34
C LEU A 206 2.75 -12.01 -1.08
N GLY A 207 1.95 -11.87 -2.12
CA GLY A 207 0.58 -11.47 -1.86
C GLY A 207 -0.43 -11.89 -2.89
N ILE A 208 -1.67 -11.99 -2.40
CA ILE A 208 -2.87 -12.27 -3.18
C ILE A 208 -3.90 -11.18 -2.94
N LYS A 209 -4.60 -10.79 -4.01
CA LYS A 209 -5.69 -9.82 -3.94
C LYS A 209 -6.87 -10.33 -4.75
N TYR A 210 -8.04 -10.20 -4.18
CA TYR A 210 -9.30 -10.35 -4.87
C TYR A 210 -10.01 -9.00 -4.92
N LYS A 211 -10.56 -8.64 -6.10
CA LYS A 211 -11.37 -7.43 -6.28
C LYS A 211 -12.62 -7.78 -7.06
N TYR A 212 -13.77 -7.39 -6.54
CA TYR A 212 -15.04 -7.36 -7.24
C TYR A 212 -15.57 -5.92 -7.32
N SER A 213 -16.24 -5.56 -8.40
CA SER A 213 -16.83 -4.22 -8.55
C SER A 213 -18.20 -4.30 -9.17
N PHE A 214 -19.11 -3.51 -8.61
CA PHE A 214 -20.48 -3.32 -9.10
C PHE A 214 -20.60 -1.97 -9.78
N ASP A 215 -21.37 -1.91 -10.86
CA ASP A 215 -21.75 -0.68 -11.54
C ASP A 215 -23.24 -0.39 -11.23
N LEU A 216 -23.56 0.84 -10.81
CA LEU A 216 -24.93 1.29 -10.48
C LEU A 216 -25.59 2.10 -11.60
N TYR A 217 -24.93 2.21 -12.76
CA TYR A 217 -25.40 3.01 -13.89
C TYR A 217 -25.39 2.20 -15.19
#